data_cd5af39d9d6efe3da0e88602c00add00
#
_entry.id   cd5af39d9d6efe3da0e88602c00add00
#
_cell.length_a   1.000
_cell.length_b   1.000
_cell.length_c   1.000
_cell.angle_alpha   90.00
_cell.angle_beta   90.00
_cell.angle_gamma   90.00
#
_symmetry.space_group_name_H-M   'P 1'
#
loop_
_entity.id
_entity.type
_entity.pdbx_description
1 polymer ?
#
loop_
_entity_poly.entity_id
_entity_poly.type
_entity_poly.pdbx_seq_one_letter_code
_entity_poly.pdbx_strand_id
1 'polypeptide(L)'
;MAKKEAPWILLVCTGAGNTVQGGADIWVNNFLKEVWPSLPNRIRFRLLIDSKRPANFNPQSLPSGLRYHFHYDNPEKTREWGNESHWVHFLHPHYHMRKHLWEFEYKFGICFVHAYPKDMRGVLNELPELDRLQLNTNVDVKFYDEFLLTCQRRIWIGLNKSQLLTDFPNYTYILPNYYEFKGPAALTTHVENGQVGFAARAETRKCLHWMHGIKKGYALTSQWDVQNLRDITRFQLPNVDIYQWDPNIKQAFFTKNWGIFHGAYFREPFGYSIFEALDYGKLPIINKDWCTEVDYKYRASTKNEFDNCIKQIQKDSHQERVNERNKLINFLKKYDNKKEWADQIRTQLLSFW
;
A
#
# COMPACT_ATOMS: atom_id res chain seq x y z
N MET A 1 3.62 25.31 -41.24
CA MET A 1 3.21 24.16 -40.47
C MET A 1 2.95 24.57 -39.03
N ALA A 2 1.72 24.55 -38.54
CA ALA A 2 1.44 24.83 -37.14
C ALA A 2 2.17 23.79 -36.28
N LYS A 3 2.95 24.23 -35.31
CA LYS A 3 3.56 23.34 -34.31
C LYS A 3 2.40 22.59 -33.64
N LYS A 4 2.30 21.27 -33.88
CA LYS A 4 1.36 20.42 -33.14
C LYS A 4 1.67 20.66 -31.65
N GLU A 5 0.70 21.16 -30.91
CA GLU A 5 0.87 21.28 -29.47
C GLU A 5 1.17 19.92 -28.83
N ALA A 6 2.07 19.93 -27.86
CA ALA A 6 2.42 18.69 -27.14
C ALA A 6 1.14 18.12 -26.47
N PRO A 7 0.93 16.81 -26.58
CA PRO A 7 -0.27 16.17 -26.02
C PRO A 7 -0.31 16.26 -24.50
N TRP A 8 -1.52 16.34 -23.95
CA TRP A 8 -1.75 16.28 -22.52
C TRP A 8 -2.03 14.84 -22.06
N ILE A 9 -1.42 14.45 -20.97
CA ILE A 9 -1.75 13.24 -20.23
C ILE A 9 -2.33 13.62 -18.87
N LEU A 10 -3.47 13.07 -18.53
CA LEU A 10 -4.07 13.19 -17.22
C LEU A 10 -3.65 12.00 -16.35
N LEU A 11 -2.92 12.28 -15.28
CA LEU A 11 -2.57 11.32 -14.23
C LEU A 11 -3.60 11.45 -13.11
N VAL A 12 -4.14 10.34 -12.63
CA VAL A 12 -5.21 10.30 -11.63
C VAL A 12 -4.74 9.52 -10.40
N CYS A 13 -4.91 10.11 -9.20
CA CYS A 13 -4.59 9.48 -7.93
C CYS A 13 -5.55 9.91 -6.81
N THR A 14 -5.49 9.26 -5.66
CA THR A 14 -6.29 9.61 -4.48
C THR A 14 -5.60 10.60 -3.54
N GLY A 15 -4.28 10.57 -3.49
CA GLY A 15 -3.49 11.48 -2.65
C GLY A 15 -2.10 11.71 -3.23
N ALA A 16 -1.54 12.88 -2.99
CA ALA A 16 -0.19 13.28 -3.41
C ALA A 16 0.37 14.37 -2.48
N GLY A 17 1.69 14.56 -2.50
CA GLY A 17 2.38 15.55 -1.67
C GLY A 17 2.22 15.23 -0.18
N ASN A 18 1.85 16.22 0.61
CA ASN A 18 1.63 16.04 2.05
C ASN A 18 0.23 15.49 2.42
N THR A 19 -0.55 15.02 1.44
CA THR A 19 -1.88 14.40 1.67
C THR A 19 -1.83 12.88 1.83
N VAL A 20 -0.64 12.31 1.97
CA VAL A 20 -0.40 10.87 2.03
C VAL A 20 -1.12 10.22 3.21
N GLN A 21 -1.92 9.20 2.94
CA GLN A 21 -2.69 8.45 3.95
C GLN A 21 -2.38 6.94 3.97
N GLY A 22 -1.75 6.40 2.93
CA GLY A 22 -1.50 4.97 2.82
C GLY A 22 -0.41 4.59 1.84
N GLY A 23 -0.17 3.28 1.70
CA GLY A 23 0.91 2.75 0.86
C GLY A 23 0.81 3.14 -0.62
N ALA A 24 -0.41 3.23 -1.15
CA ALA A 24 -0.62 3.67 -2.53
C ALA A 24 -0.27 5.15 -2.74
N ASP A 25 -0.56 6.01 -1.76
CA ASP A 25 -0.18 7.41 -1.83
C ASP A 25 1.35 7.60 -1.67
N ILE A 26 1.99 6.75 -0.86
CA ILE A 26 3.47 6.70 -0.80
C ILE A 26 4.04 6.34 -2.18
N TRP A 27 3.45 5.37 -2.87
CA TRP A 27 3.84 5.01 -4.23
C TRP A 27 3.70 6.19 -5.20
N VAL A 28 2.57 6.93 -5.14
CA VAL A 28 2.36 8.14 -5.95
C VAL A 28 3.42 9.20 -5.66
N ASN A 29 3.75 9.43 -4.38
CA ASN A 29 4.79 10.38 -4.03
C ASN A 29 6.18 9.94 -4.51
N ASN A 30 6.50 8.66 -4.43
CA ASN A 30 7.73 8.12 -4.99
C ASN A 30 7.75 8.30 -6.51
N PHE A 31 6.62 8.07 -7.19
CA PHE A 31 6.49 8.37 -8.62
C PHE A 31 6.78 9.84 -8.94
N LEU A 32 6.16 10.76 -8.21
CA LEU A 32 6.36 12.19 -8.42
C LEU A 32 7.80 12.64 -8.12
N LYS A 33 8.49 11.98 -7.20
CA LYS A 33 9.86 12.30 -6.81
C LYS A 33 10.90 11.70 -7.78
N GLU A 34 10.73 10.45 -8.20
CA GLU A 34 11.78 9.69 -8.88
C GLU A 34 11.52 9.53 -10.40
N VAL A 35 10.25 9.45 -10.81
CA VAL A 35 9.87 9.27 -12.22
C VAL A 35 9.59 10.60 -12.90
N TRP A 36 8.81 11.45 -12.25
CA TRP A 36 8.40 12.75 -12.82
C TRP A 36 9.55 13.57 -13.39
N PRO A 37 10.69 13.79 -12.69
CA PRO A 37 11.78 14.61 -13.19
C PRO A 37 12.46 14.08 -14.47
N SER A 38 12.29 12.77 -14.73
CA SER A 38 12.88 12.10 -15.90
C SER A 38 11.93 12.01 -17.10
N LEU A 39 10.69 12.48 -16.96
CA LEU A 39 9.72 12.47 -18.06
C LEU A 39 10.06 13.55 -19.10
N PRO A 40 9.92 13.25 -20.41
CA PRO A 40 10.31 14.18 -21.44
C PRO A 40 9.41 15.42 -21.50
N ASN A 41 10.00 16.61 -21.60
CA ASN A 41 9.29 17.90 -21.68
C ASN A 41 8.36 18.03 -22.89
N ARG A 42 8.51 17.16 -23.90
CA ARG A 42 7.62 17.11 -25.07
C ARG A 42 6.22 16.58 -24.76
N ILE A 43 6.02 15.99 -23.57
CA ILE A 43 4.73 15.49 -23.10
C ILE A 43 4.31 16.37 -21.92
N ARG A 44 3.08 16.82 -21.93
CA ARG A 44 2.53 17.65 -20.84
C ARG A 44 1.67 16.80 -19.94
N PHE A 45 1.93 16.84 -18.65
CA PHE A 45 1.20 16.08 -17.64
C PHE A 45 0.41 16.99 -16.73
N ARG A 46 -0.75 16.51 -16.31
CA ARG A 46 -1.60 17.10 -15.26
C ARG A 46 -1.91 16.04 -14.22
N LEU A 47 -1.99 16.42 -12.96
CA LEU A 47 -2.33 15.53 -11.86
C LEU A 47 -3.71 15.87 -11.31
N LEU A 48 -4.63 14.91 -11.41
CA LEU A 48 -5.95 14.99 -10.81
C LEU A 48 -5.96 14.19 -9.51
N ILE A 49 -6.30 14.84 -8.40
CA ILE A 49 -6.32 14.23 -7.07
C ILE A 49 -7.78 14.04 -6.66
N ASP A 50 -8.20 12.78 -6.50
CA ASP A 50 -9.56 12.38 -6.11
C ASP A 50 -9.76 12.42 -4.59
N SER A 51 -9.57 13.59 -4.03
CA SER A 51 -9.86 13.85 -2.62
C SER A 51 -10.28 15.29 -2.42
N LYS A 52 -10.87 15.57 -1.24
CA LYS A 52 -11.00 16.96 -0.77
C LYS A 52 -9.61 17.51 -0.47
N ARG A 53 -9.37 18.75 -0.83
CA ARG A 53 -8.12 19.42 -0.45
C ARG A 53 -8.06 19.55 1.07
N PRO A 54 -7.05 18.98 1.75
CA PRO A 54 -6.86 19.22 3.17
C PRO A 54 -6.52 20.67 3.48
N ALA A 55 -6.98 21.17 4.62
CA ALA A 55 -6.70 22.55 5.05
C ALA A 55 -5.18 22.86 5.17
N ASN A 56 -4.39 21.86 5.51
CA ASN A 56 -2.92 21.95 5.64
C ASN A 56 -2.17 21.52 4.37
N PHE A 57 -2.84 21.46 3.21
CA PHE A 57 -2.17 21.11 1.97
C PHE A 57 -1.12 22.14 1.59
N ASN A 58 0.10 21.68 1.36
CA ASN A 58 1.22 22.50 0.92
C ASN A 58 1.52 22.23 -0.56
N PRO A 59 1.26 23.20 -1.47
CA PRO A 59 1.59 23.07 -2.89
C PRO A 59 3.07 22.76 -3.16
N GLN A 60 3.98 23.23 -2.30
CA GLN A 60 5.42 23.00 -2.46
C GLN A 60 5.81 21.53 -2.19
N SER A 61 4.89 20.71 -1.64
CA SER A 61 5.10 19.26 -1.52
C SER A 61 4.97 18.52 -2.86
N LEU A 62 4.52 19.17 -3.92
CA LEU A 62 4.48 18.65 -5.27
C LEU A 62 5.65 19.15 -6.12
N PRO A 63 6.06 18.43 -7.16
CA PRO A 63 7.12 18.86 -8.07
C PRO A 63 6.85 20.23 -8.69
N SER A 64 7.89 21.04 -8.81
CA SER A 64 7.81 22.33 -9.50
C SER A 64 7.35 22.13 -10.95
N GLY A 65 6.44 22.99 -11.40
CA GLY A 65 5.87 22.93 -12.76
C GLY A 65 4.77 21.89 -12.97
N LEU A 66 4.49 21.02 -12.00
CA LEU A 66 3.38 20.11 -12.09
C LEU A 66 2.05 20.87 -11.96
N ARG A 67 1.19 20.76 -12.99
CA ARG A 67 -0.19 21.26 -12.91
C ARG A 67 -1.03 20.21 -12.19
N TYR A 68 -1.71 20.61 -11.11
CA TYR A 68 -2.56 19.73 -10.33
C TYR A 68 -3.93 20.34 -10.04
N HIS A 69 -4.90 19.49 -9.72
CA HIS A 69 -6.26 19.89 -9.37
C HIS A 69 -6.88 18.85 -8.41
N PHE A 70 -7.59 19.32 -7.39
CA PHE A 70 -8.42 18.47 -6.55
C PHE A 70 -9.83 18.41 -7.13
N HIS A 71 -10.33 17.19 -7.37
CA HIS A 71 -11.64 16.97 -7.99
C HIS A 71 -12.75 17.75 -7.28
N TYR A 72 -12.77 17.68 -5.94
CA TYR A 72 -13.84 18.28 -5.13
C TYR A 72 -13.76 19.82 -5.03
N ASP A 73 -12.69 20.44 -5.44
CA ASP A 73 -12.62 21.91 -5.52
C ASP A 73 -13.45 22.45 -6.71
N ASN A 74 -13.41 21.72 -7.83
CA ASN A 74 -14.15 22.07 -9.05
C ASN A 74 -14.32 20.85 -9.97
N PRO A 75 -15.45 20.11 -9.90
CA PRO A 75 -15.71 18.95 -10.75
C PRO A 75 -15.77 19.27 -12.26
N GLU A 76 -16.17 20.47 -12.63
CA GLU A 76 -16.23 20.88 -14.05
C GLU A 76 -14.84 20.95 -14.66
N LYS A 77 -13.85 21.42 -13.90
CA LYS A 77 -12.45 21.41 -14.33
C LYS A 77 -11.91 19.99 -14.52
N THR A 78 -12.40 19.02 -13.78
CA THR A 78 -12.07 17.60 -14.00
C THR A 78 -12.53 17.16 -15.39
N ARG A 79 -13.74 17.53 -15.79
CA ARG A 79 -14.30 17.24 -17.11
C ARG A 79 -13.52 17.97 -18.22
N GLU A 80 -13.22 19.25 -18.03
CA GLU A 80 -12.39 20.04 -18.96
C GLU A 80 -11.04 19.34 -19.20
N TRP A 81 -10.35 18.94 -18.13
CA TRP A 81 -9.07 18.24 -18.23
C TRP A 81 -9.16 16.88 -18.88
N GLY A 82 -10.24 16.14 -18.65
CA GLY A 82 -10.53 14.90 -19.35
C GLY A 82 -10.70 15.11 -20.87
N ASN A 83 -11.47 16.14 -21.26
CA ASN A 83 -11.69 16.50 -22.67
C ASN A 83 -10.37 16.86 -23.38
N GLU A 84 -9.53 17.68 -22.76
CA GLU A 84 -8.27 18.14 -23.35
C GLU A 84 -7.16 17.09 -23.35
N SER A 85 -7.29 16.02 -22.55
CA SER A 85 -6.28 15.00 -22.43
C SER A 85 -6.36 13.98 -23.59
N HIS A 86 -5.21 13.54 -24.09
CA HIS A 86 -5.11 12.45 -25.06
C HIS A 86 -5.22 11.09 -24.40
N TRP A 87 -4.63 10.97 -23.20
CA TRP A 87 -4.67 9.78 -22.38
C TRP A 87 -5.00 10.10 -20.92
N VAL A 88 -5.67 9.16 -20.26
CA VAL A 88 -5.94 9.17 -18.82
C VAL A 88 -5.27 7.94 -18.22
N HIS A 89 -4.31 8.16 -17.30
CA HIS A 89 -3.59 7.10 -16.61
C HIS A 89 -3.87 7.15 -15.12
N PHE A 90 -4.22 6.03 -14.55
CA PHE A 90 -4.52 5.90 -13.13
C PHE A 90 -3.27 5.46 -12.38
N LEU A 91 -2.65 6.38 -11.65
CA LEU A 91 -1.55 6.08 -10.72
C LEU A 91 -2.06 5.32 -9.49
N HIS A 92 -3.26 5.64 -9.04
CA HIS A 92 -3.99 4.94 -8.01
C HIS A 92 -5.48 5.03 -8.33
N PRO A 93 -6.10 3.97 -8.86
CA PRO A 93 -7.51 3.98 -9.20
C PRO A 93 -8.37 4.04 -7.94
N HIS A 94 -9.35 4.89 -7.95
CA HIS A 94 -10.35 4.99 -6.90
C HIS A 94 -11.76 4.92 -7.48
N TYR A 95 -12.66 4.28 -6.76
CA TYR A 95 -14.05 4.07 -7.17
C TYR A 95 -14.76 5.36 -7.58
N HIS A 96 -14.62 6.42 -6.79
CA HIS A 96 -15.34 7.66 -7.05
C HIS A 96 -14.90 8.34 -8.34
N MET A 97 -13.62 8.30 -8.65
CA MET A 97 -13.08 8.98 -9.81
C MET A 97 -13.57 8.38 -11.14
N ARG A 98 -13.74 7.06 -11.22
CA ARG A 98 -14.32 6.44 -12.41
C ARG A 98 -15.67 7.04 -12.75
N LYS A 99 -16.54 7.24 -11.76
CA LYS A 99 -17.89 7.81 -11.96
C LYS A 99 -17.84 9.15 -12.70
N HIS A 100 -16.82 9.95 -12.46
CA HIS A 100 -16.65 11.28 -13.07
C HIS A 100 -15.87 11.26 -14.40
N LEU A 101 -15.11 10.19 -14.65
CA LEU A 101 -14.26 10.05 -15.85
C LEU A 101 -14.76 9.00 -16.84
N TRP A 102 -15.91 8.33 -16.55
CA TRP A 102 -16.41 7.25 -17.38
C TRP A 102 -16.67 7.65 -18.85
N GLU A 103 -17.08 8.88 -19.07
CA GLU A 103 -17.25 9.43 -20.43
C GLU A 103 -15.95 9.46 -21.25
N PHE A 104 -14.79 9.31 -20.59
CA PHE A 104 -13.45 9.29 -21.19
C PHE A 104 -12.83 7.90 -21.22
N GLU A 105 -13.60 6.84 -21.02
CA GLU A 105 -13.09 5.46 -20.93
C GLU A 105 -12.24 5.06 -22.14
N TYR A 106 -12.57 5.54 -23.34
CA TYR A 106 -11.80 5.31 -24.57
C TYR A 106 -10.39 5.94 -24.53
N LYS A 107 -10.11 6.82 -23.58
CA LYS A 107 -8.80 7.42 -23.34
C LYS A 107 -8.02 6.71 -22.23
N PHE A 108 -8.60 5.70 -21.57
CA PHE A 108 -7.92 5.02 -20.48
C PHE A 108 -6.75 4.19 -21.02
N GLY A 109 -5.54 4.56 -20.60
CA GLY A 109 -4.32 3.92 -21.05
C GLY A 109 -3.77 2.93 -20.01
N ILE A 110 -3.17 3.43 -18.94
CA ILE A 110 -2.50 2.63 -17.90
C ILE A 110 -3.28 2.73 -16.59
N CYS A 111 -3.36 1.61 -15.88
CA CYS A 111 -3.83 1.56 -14.51
C CYS A 111 -2.83 0.83 -13.65
N PHE A 112 -2.23 1.52 -12.66
CA PHE A 112 -1.39 0.91 -11.64
C PHE A 112 -2.28 0.35 -10.53
N VAL A 113 -2.34 -0.96 -10.39
CA VAL A 113 -3.26 -1.64 -9.46
C VAL A 113 -2.55 -1.95 -8.15
N HIS A 114 -2.86 -1.22 -7.09
CA HIS A 114 -2.24 -1.36 -5.76
C HIS A 114 -2.89 -2.45 -4.91
N ALA A 115 -4.17 -2.72 -5.13
CA ALA A 115 -4.91 -3.79 -4.47
C ALA A 115 -5.95 -4.33 -5.44
N TYR A 116 -6.09 -5.64 -5.52
CA TYR A 116 -7.06 -6.24 -6.42
C TYR A 116 -8.29 -6.76 -5.65
N PRO A 117 -9.49 -6.34 -6.02
CA PRO A 117 -10.71 -6.70 -5.29
C PRO A 117 -11.04 -8.19 -5.27
N LYS A 118 -10.60 -8.97 -6.29
CA LYS A 118 -10.77 -10.43 -6.31
C LYS A 118 -10.07 -11.08 -5.11
N ASP A 119 -8.96 -10.50 -4.65
CA ASP A 119 -8.28 -10.94 -3.44
C ASP A 119 -9.15 -10.73 -2.20
N MET A 120 -9.97 -9.69 -2.20
CA MET A 120 -10.92 -9.42 -1.13
C MET A 120 -12.05 -10.45 -1.08
N ARG A 121 -12.49 -11.00 -2.22
CA ARG A 121 -13.51 -12.07 -2.24
C ARG A 121 -13.00 -13.35 -1.60
N GLY A 122 -11.76 -13.76 -1.90
CA GLY A 122 -11.14 -14.91 -1.27
C GLY A 122 -11.07 -14.75 0.25
N VAL A 123 -10.57 -13.60 0.71
CA VAL A 123 -10.51 -13.27 2.14
C VAL A 123 -11.90 -13.29 2.78
N LEU A 124 -12.92 -12.71 2.14
CA LEU A 124 -14.30 -12.71 2.66
C LEU A 124 -14.86 -14.12 2.87
N ASN A 125 -14.51 -15.05 2.00
CA ASN A 125 -14.97 -16.45 2.09
C ASN A 125 -14.23 -17.25 3.16
N GLU A 126 -13.01 -16.85 3.49
CA GLU A 126 -12.15 -17.55 4.45
C GLU A 126 -12.29 -17.01 5.89
N LEU A 127 -12.88 -15.83 6.06
CA LEU A 127 -13.05 -15.21 7.38
C LEU A 127 -14.29 -15.75 8.11
N PRO A 128 -14.23 -15.92 9.44
CA PRO A 128 -15.41 -16.14 10.25
C PRO A 128 -16.48 -15.08 10.01
N GLU A 129 -17.75 -15.44 10.17
CA GLU A 129 -18.88 -14.54 9.89
C GLU A 129 -18.81 -13.21 10.66
N LEU A 130 -18.29 -13.22 11.89
CA LEU A 130 -18.05 -12.06 12.72
C LEU A 130 -17.02 -11.09 12.10
N ASP A 131 -16.01 -11.61 11.44
CA ASP A 131 -14.96 -10.80 10.81
C ASP A 131 -15.44 -10.23 9.47
N ARG A 132 -16.34 -10.93 8.77
CA ARG A 132 -16.95 -10.47 7.51
C ARG A 132 -17.75 -9.20 7.69
N LEU A 133 -18.46 -9.04 8.80
CA LEU A 133 -19.29 -7.88 9.09
C LEU A 133 -18.49 -6.58 9.29
N GLN A 134 -17.18 -6.68 9.48
CA GLN A 134 -16.30 -5.54 9.75
C GLN A 134 -15.49 -5.10 8.54
N LEU A 135 -15.43 -5.94 7.51
CA LEU A 135 -14.90 -5.51 6.23
C LEU A 135 -15.83 -4.47 5.67
N ASN A 136 -15.28 -3.29 5.39
CA ASN A 136 -16.01 -2.28 4.65
C ASN A 136 -16.26 -2.83 3.24
N THR A 137 -17.38 -3.56 3.09
CA THR A 137 -17.77 -4.26 1.86
C THR A 137 -18.26 -3.33 0.78
N ASN A 138 -18.21 -2.00 0.98
CA ASN A 138 -18.59 -1.00 0.01
C ASN A 138 -17.66 -0.92 -1.22
N VAL A 139 -16.66 -1.78 -1.33
CA VAL A 139 -15.93 -1.97 -2.58
C VAL A 139 -16.80 -2.81 -3.50
N ASP A 140 -17.47 -2.19 -4.43
CA ASP A 140 -18.17 -2.88 -5.52
C ASP A 140 -17.13 -3.59 -6.40
N VAL A 141 -16.93 -4.88 -6.11
CA VAL A 141 -15.92 -5.71 -6.77
C VAL A 141 -16.23 -5.84 -8.27
N LYS A 142 -17.53 -5.95 -8.64
CA LYS A 142 -17.95 -6.02 -10.04
C LYS A 142 -17.56 -4.75 -10.78
N PHE A 143 -17.77 -3.60 -10.15
CA PHE A 143 -17.38 -2.32 -10.70
C PHE A 143 -15.87 -2.22 -10.95
N TYR A 144 -15.06 -2.72 -10.02
CA TYR A 144 -13.61 -2.71 -10.16
C TYR A 144 -13.15 -3.62 -11.30
N ASP A 145 -13.75 -4.80 -11.43
CA ASP A 145 -13.47 -5.73 -12.52
C ASP A 145 -13.79 -5.06 -13.88
N GLU A 146 -14.96 -4.46 -14.03
CA GLU A 146 -15.35 -3.74 -15.23
C GLU A 146 -14.43 -2.56 -15.54
N PHE A 147 -14.04 -1.79 -14.52
CA PHE A 147 -13.12 -0.68 -14.67
C PHE A 147 -11.75 -1.13 -15.16
N LEU A 148 -11.21 -2.18 -14.57
CA LEU A 148 -9.93 -2.72 -14.97
C LEU A 148 -9.95 -3.27 -16.40
N LEU A 149 -11.08 -3.81 -16.84
CA LEU A 149 -11.25 -4.29 -18.23
C LEU A 149 -11.26 -3.17 -19.26
N THR A 150 -11.61 -1.95 -18.89
CA THR A 150 -11.67 -0.79 -19.80
C THR A 150 -10.32 -0.13 -20.03
N CYS A 151 -9.33 -0.32 -19.16
CA CYS A 151 -7.98 0.19 -19.38
C CYS A 151 -7.29 -0.59 -20.50
N GLN A 152 -6.65 0.09 -21.45
CA GLN A 152 -5.90 -0.56 -22.54
C GLN A 152 -4.72 -1.37 -22.02
N ARG A 153 -4.05 -0.89 -20.98
CA ARG A 153 -3.01 -1.60 -20.25
C ARG A 153 -3.30 -1.55 -18.77
N ARG A 154 -2.84 -2.59 -18.09
CA ARG A 154 -2.92 -2.70 -16.65
C ARG A 154 -1.58 -3.15 -16.11
N ILE A 155 -1.15 -2.49 -15.05
CA ILE A 155 0.08 -2.81 -14.37
C ILE A 155 -0.29 -3.24 -12.96
N TRP A 156 -0.04 -4.52 -12.69
CA TRP A 156 -0.22 -5.06 -11.35
C TRP A 156 0.99 -4.73 -10.49
N ILE A 157 0.72 -4.26 -9.29
CA ILE A 157 1.76 -3.96 -8.31
C ILE A 157 1.59 -4.95 -7.16
N GLY A 158 2.49 -5.90 -7.08
CA GLY A 158 2.50 -6.92 -6.05
C GLY A 158 3.89 -7.47 -5.80
N LEU A 159 4.13 -8.00 -4.60
CA LEU A 159 5.39 -8.64 -4.22
C LEU A 159 5.53 -10.06 -4.73
N ASN A 160 4.41 -10.68 -5.06
CA ASN A 160 4.37 -12.09 -5.41
C ASN A 160 3.82 -12.27 -6.82
N LYS A 161 4.58 -12.96 -7.66
CA LYS A 161 4.12 -13.31 -9.02
C LYS A 161 2.88 -14.21 -9.01
N SER A 162 2.62 -14.96 -7.94
CA SER A 162 1.39 -15.77 -7.81
C SER A 162 0.13 -14.91 -7.65
N GLN A 163 0.27 -13.63 -7.31
CA GLN A 163 -0.83 -12.67 -7.35
C GLN A 163 -1.13 -12.17 -8.77
N LEU A 164 -0.35 -12.61 -9.78
CA LEU A 164 -0.57 -12.29 -11.18
C LEU A 164 -1.94 -12.82 -11.62
N LEU A 165 -2.75 -11.91 -12.12
CA LEU A 165 -4.07 -12.23 -12.64
C LEU A 165 -3.91 -12.74 -14.06
N THR A 166 -4.11 -14.02 -14.25
CA THR A 166 -4.12 -14.65 -15.57
C THR A 166 -5.33 -14.23 -16.43
N ASP A 167 -6.35 -13.67 -15.78
CA ASP A 167 -7.64 -13.34 -16.39
C ASP A 167 -7.61 -12.04 -17.22
N PHE A 168 -6.50 -11.29 -17.20
CA PHE A 168 -6.40 -10.00 -17.89
C PHE A 168 -5.32 -10.03 -18.98
N PRO A 169 -5.71 -9.93 -20.26
CA PRO A 169 -4.80 -10.16 -21.40
C PRO A 169 -3.65 -9.15 -21.51
N ASN A 170 -3.81 -7.94 -21.02
CA ASN A 170 -2.81 -6.87 -21.12
C ASN A 170 -2.08 -6.59 -19.81
N TYR A 171 -1.91 -7.62 -19.00
CA TYR A 171 -1.30 -7.49 -17.71
C TYR A 171 0.22 -7.39 -17.80
N THR A 172 0.80 -6.41 -17.13
CA THR A 172 2.26 -6.23 -17.02
C THR A 172 2.62 -6.14 -15.54
N TYR A 173 3.59 -6.94 -15.12
CA TYR A 173 4.18 -6.84 -13.79
C TYR A 173 5.35 -5.86 -13.82
N ILE A 174 5.38 -4.99 -12.81
CA ILE A 174 6.54 -4.16 -12.47
C ILE A 174 6.87 -4.34 -11.00
N LEU A 175 8.03 -3.86 -10.57
CA LEU A 175 8.32 -3.79 -9.13
C LEU A 175 7.23 -2.97 -8.42
N PRO A 176 6.68 -3.47 -7.30
CA PRO A 176 5.52 -2.84 -6.65
C PRO A 176 5.84 -1.46 -6.10
N ASN A 177 7.03 -1.32 -5.54
CA ASN A 177 7.65 -0.09 -5.06
C ASN A 177 9.10 -0.38 -4.72
N TYR A 178 9.81 0.62 -4.16
CA TYR A 178 11.13 0.42 -3.59
C TYR A 178 11.12 0.80 -2.11
N TYR A 179 12.08 0.26 -1.38
CA TYR A 179 12.35 0.60 0.01
C TYR A 179 13.86 0.70 0.23
N GLU A 180 14.34 1.88 0.60
CA GLU A 180 15.74 2.10 0.94
C GLU A 180 16.00 1.62 2.36
N PHE A 181 16.64 0.46 2.51
CA PHE A 181 17.04 -0.04 3.81
C PHE A 181 18.11 0.86 4.44
N LYS A 182 17.85 1.30 5.66
CA LYS A 182 18.76 2.20 6.41
C LYS A 182 19.91 1.46 7.09
N GLY A 183 20.01 0.16 6.90
CA GLY A 183 20.88 -0.74 7.62
C GLY A 183 20.16 -1.30 8.83
N PRO A 184 19.66 -2.55 8.73
CA PRO A 184 18.80 -3.12 9.75
C PRO A 184 19.52 -3.16 11.11
N ALA A 185 18.89 -2.54 12.11
CA ALA A 185 19.37 -2.58 13.49
C ALA A 185 19.51 -4.03 13.97
N ALA A 186 20.31 -4.27 14.98
CA ALA A 186 20.37 -5.58 15.63
C ALA A 186 18.99 -6.04 16.07
N LEU A 187 18.73 -7.36 16.00
CA LEU A 187 17.46 -7.92 16.46
C LEU A 187 17.26 -7.58 17.94
N THR A 188 16.09 -7.03 18.27
CA THR A 188 15.76 -6.70 19.66
C THR A 188 15.55 -7.98 20.49
N THR A 189 15.97 -7.95 21.75
CA THR A 189 15.95 -9.11 22.66
C THR A 189 14.63 -9.30 23.39
N HIS A 190 13.68 -8.40 23.22
CA HIS A 190 12.42 -8.41 23.99
C HIS A 190 11.34 -9.39 23.50
N VAL A 191 11.72 -10.33 22.63
CA VAL A 191 10.80 -11.37 22.12
C VAL A 191 10.31 -12.31 23.22
N GLU A 192 11.08 -12.50 24.28
CA GLU A 192 10.75 -13.35 25.44
C GLU A 192 9.51 -12.86 26.19
N ASN A 193 9.23 -11.59 26.12
CA ASN A 193 8.07 -10.97 26.78
C ASN A 193 6.76 -11.16 25.98
N GLY A 194 6.83 -11.69 24.75
CA GLY A 194 5.67 -11.84 23.87
C GLY A 194 5.00 -10.52 23.51
N GLN A 195 5.74 -9.41 23.55
CA GLN A 195 5.22 -8.09 23.19
C GLN A 195 5.21 -7.94 21.67
N VAL A 196 4.05 -7.51 21.14
CA VAL A 196 3.82 -7.40 19.70
C VAL A 196 3.51 -5.97 19.30
N GLY A 197 4.16 -5.47 18.25
CA GLY A 197 3.85 -4.21 17.58
C GLY A 197 3.03 -4.43 16.31
N PHE A 198 2.15 -3.50 15.99
CA PHE A 198 1.33 -3.49 14.78
C PHE A 198 1.29 -2.07 14.21
N ALA A 199 1.50 -1.91 12.90
CA ALA A 199 1.40 -0.60 12.25
C ALA A 199 0.67 -0.72 10.92
N ALA A 200 -0.65 -0.51 10.96
CA ALA A 200 -1.52 -0.47 9.79
C ALA A 200 -2.89 0.11 10.15
N ARG A 201 -3.78 0.24 9.17
CA ARG A 201 -5.20 0.53 9.43
C ARG A 201 -5.82 -0.60 10.24
N ALA A 202 -6.74 -0.26 11.13
CA ALA A 202 -7.49 -1.21 11.96
C ALA A 202 -8.61 -1.89 11.17
N GLU A 203 -8.31 -2.34 9.95
CA GLU A 203 -9.22 -3.08 9.09
C GLU A 203 -9.06 -4.58 9.36
N THR A 204 -10.16 -5.37 9.24
CA THR A 204 -10.13 -6.83 9.46
C THR A 204 -9.08 -7.51 8.60
N ARG A 205 -8.94 -7.12 7.33
CA ARG A 205 -7.91 -7.65 6.42
C ARG A 205 -6.47 -7.40 6.86
N LYS A 206 -6.25 -6.46 7.79
CA LYS A 206 -4.94 -6.20 8.41
C LYS A 206 -4.73 -6.99 9.69
N CYS A 207 -5.74 -7.77 10.10
CA CYS A 207 -5.67 -8.75 11.19
C CYS A 207 -5.32 -8.16 12.57
N LEU A 208 -5.62 -6.88 12.84
CA LEU A 208 -5.39 -6.30 14.18
C LEU A 208 -6.10 -7.10 15.29
N HIS A 209 -7.29 -7.65 15.01
CA HIS A 209 -8.07 -8.47 15.93
C HIS A 209 -7.32 -9.75 16.39
N TRP A 210 -6.32 -10.22 15.65
CA TRP A 210 -5.48 -11.34 16.12
C TRP A 210 -4.64 -10.99 17.35
N MET A 211 -4.49 -9.70 17.67
CA MET A 211 -3.83 -9.28 18.91
C MET A 211 -4.70 -9.47 20.15
N HIS A 212 -5.96 -9.90 20.00
CA HIS A 212 -6.78 -10.28 21.15
C HIS A 212 -6.13 -11.45 21.92
N GLY A 213 -6.08 -11.33 23.25
CA GLY A 213 -5.51 -12.36 24.13
C GLY A 213 -3.98 -12.38 24.22
N ILE A 214 -3.25 -11.51 23.51
CA ILE A 214 -1.81 -11.37 23.72
C ILE A 214 -1.52 -10.69 25.07
N LYS A 215 -0.33 -10.95 25.63
CA LYS A 215 0.07 -10.41 26.93
C LYS A 215 0.19 -8.88 26.93
N LYS A 216 0.81 -8.31 25.90
CA LYS A 216 0.96 -6.87 25.69
C LYS A 216 1.17 -6.55 24.22
N GLY A 217 0.45 -5.57 23.70
CA GLY A 217 0.53 -5.12 22.33
C GLY A 217 0.60 -3.61 22.19
N TYR A 218 1.10 -3.18 21.04
CA TYR A 218 1.20 -1.76 20.65
C TYR A 218 0.70 -1.63 19.22
N ALA A 219 -0.32 -0.80 18.99
CA ALA A 219 -0.85 -0.56 17.66
C ALA A 219 -0.70 0.91 17.25
N LEU A 220 -0.15 1.15 16.07
CA LEU A 220 -0.08 2.46 15.42
C LEU A 220 -1.06 2.46 14.25
N THR A 221 -2.10 3.26 14.31
CA THR A 221 -3.18 3.27 13.33
C THR A 221 -3.72 4.68 13.07
N SER A 222 -4.62 4.84 12.09
CA SER A 222 -5.17 6.15 11.75
C SER A 222 -6.09 6.70 12.85
N GLN A 223 -6.30 8.01 12.87
CA GLN A 223 -7.24 8.65 13.83
C GLN A 223 -8.66 8.09 13.67
N TRP A 224 -9.10 7.88 12.44
CA TRP A 224 -10.39 7.29 12.13
C TRP A 224 -10.55 5.91 12.76
N ASP A 225 -9.54 5.08 12.61
CA ASP A 225 -9.55 3.72 13.14
C ASP A 225 -9.53 3.70 14.69
N VAL A 226 -8.83 4.65 15.32
CA VAL A 226 -8.84 4.79 16.78
C VAL A 226 -10.24 5.10 17.30
N GLN A 227 -10.98 5.99 16.64
CA GLN A 227 -12.36 6.29 16.98
C GLN A 227 -13.27 5.06 16.80
N ASN A 228 -13.17 4.42 15.63
CA ASN A 228 -13.97 3.22 15.34
C ASN A 228 -13.68 2.07 16.31
N LEU A 229 -12.42 1.86 16.70
CA LEU A 229 -12.05 0.83 17.68
C LEU A 229 -12.65 1.08 19.07
N ARG A 230 -12.85 2.34 19.46
CA ARG A 230 -13.54 2.69 20.72
C ARG A 230 -15.04 2.37 20.65
N ASP A 231 -15.64 2.55 19.49
CA ASP A 231 -17.06 2.34 19.25
C ASP A 231 -17.40 0.86 18.95
N ILE A 232 -16.43 0.09 18.45
CA ILE A 232 -16.59 -1.32 18.14
C ILE A 232 -16.32 -2.16 19.40
N THR A 233 -17.33 -2.33 20.23
CA THR A 233 -17.32 -3.20 21.42
C THR A 233 -16.91 -4.66 21.14
N ARG A 234 -16.82 -5.06 19.88
CA ARG A 234 -16.42 -6.42 19.41
C ARG A 234 -14.92 -6.66 19.46
N PHE A 235 -14.09 -5.61 19.41
CA PHE A 235 -12.63 -5.72 19.53
C PHE A 235 -12.18 -5.16 20.87
N GLN A 236 -12.51 -5.86 21.92
CA GLN A 236 -11.85 -5.60 23.19
C GLN A 236 -10.39 -6.06 23.06
N LEU A 237 -9.49 -5.12 22.87
CA LEU A 237 -8.05 -5.34 22.89
C LEU A 237 -7.47 -4.77 24.21
N PRO A 238 -7.82 -5.33 25.37
CA PRO A 238 -7.55 -4.70 26.68
C PRO A 238 -6.04 -4.55 26.95
N ASN A 239 -5.21 -5.38 26.31
CA ASN A 239 -3.77 -5.38 26.49
C ASN A 239 -3.02 -4.69 25.34
N VAL A 240 -3.71 -3.94 24.49
CA VAL A 240 -3.11 -3.25 23.33
C VAL A 240 -3.19 -1.75 23.54
N ASP A 241 -2.04 -1.09 23.66
CA ASP A 241 -1.96 0.36 23.62
C ASP A 241 -2.10 0.86 22.19
N ILE A 242 -3.11 1.69 21.92
CA ILE A 242 -3.39 2.22 20.60
C ILE A 242 -2.85 3.64 20.48
N TYR A 243 -2.00 3.84 19.46
CA TYR A 243 -1.42 5.14 19.10
C TYR A 243 -2.02 5.61 17.80
N GLN A 244 -2.38 6.89 17.77
CA GLN A 244 -2.76 7.54 16.51
C GLN A 244 -1.52 7.74 15.65
N TRP A 245 -1.65 7.43 14.35
CA TRP A 245 -0.58 7.65 13.39
C TRP A 245 -0.25 9.14 13.26
N ASP A 246 1.01 9.47 13.44
CA ASP A 246 1.62 10.76 13.24
C ASP A 246 3.07 10.53 12.79
N PRO A 247 3.60 11.29 11.83
CA PRO A 247 4.99 11.14 11.36
C PRO A 247 6.04 11.22 12.48
N ASN A 248 5.80 12.06 13.50
CA ASN A 248 6.71 12.22 14.63
C ASN A 248 6.61 11.03 15.61
N ILE A 249 5.42 10.46 15.75
CA ILE A 249 5.17 9.30 16.63
C ILE A 249 5.71 8.02 16.00
N LYS A 250 5.70 7.90 14.69
CA LYS A 250 6.09 6.70 13.96
C LYS A 250 7.49 6.21 14.35
N GLN A 251 8.49 7.10 14.35
CA GLN A 251 9.85 6.72 14.73
C GLN A 251 9.91 6.27 16.19
N ALA A 252 9.29 7.02 17.09
CA ALA A 252 9.23 6.66 18.52
C ALA A 252 8.50 5.33 18.73
N PHE A 253 7.44 5.05 17.96
CA PHE A 253 6.73 3.78 17.98
C PHE A 253 7.65 2.61 17.65
N PHE A 254 8.35 2.64 16.53
CA PHE A 254 9.23 1.55 16.11
C PHE A 254 10.46 1.37 17.01
N THR A 255 10.88 2.40 17.76
CA THR A 255 11.98 2.29 18.73
C THR A 255 11.57 1.70 20.06
N LYS A 256 10.27 1.51 20.35
CA LYS A 256 9.79 0.90 21.59
C LYS A 256 10.30 -0.53 21.78
N ASN A 257 10.35 -0.93 23.05
CA ASN A 257 10.83 -2.25 23.48
C ASN A 257 9.82 -3.36 23.22
N TRP A 258 9.56 -3.68 21.94
CA TRP A 258 8.87 -4.87 21.48
C TRP A 258 9.69 -5.52 20.36
N GLY A 259 9.74 -6.84 20.34
CA GLY A 259 10.59 -7.58 19.40
C GLY A 259 9.82 -8.23 18.24
N ILE A 260 8.54 -8.53 18.47
CA ILE A 260 7.68 -9.22 17.48
C ILE A 260 6.80 -8.20 16.79
N PHE A 261 6.83 -8.18 15.46
CA PHE A 261 5.96 -7.32 14.65
C PHE A 261 4.85 -8.14 13.99
N HIS A 262 3.63 -7.67 14.12
CA HIS A 262 2.48 -8.27 13.46
C HIS A 262 2.34 -7.73 12.04
N GLY A 263 2.84 -8.48 11.08
CA GLY A 263 2.73 -8.19 9.66
C GLY A 263 1.93 -9.26 8.88
N ALA A 264 1.04 -9.97 9.56
CA ALA A 264 0.23 -11.03 8.97
C ALA A 264 -1.00 -10.47 8.23
N TYR A 265 -0.79 -9.62 7.26
CA TYR A 265 -1.83 -9.02 6.44
C TYR A 265 -2.22 -9.94 5.30
N PHE A 266 -3.51 -10.07 5.03
CA PHE A 266 -3.98 -10.76 3.85
C PHE A 266 -3.57 -10.00 2.59
N ARG A 267 -2.88 -10.71 1.67
CA ARG A 267 -2.55 -10.26 0.32
C ARG A 267 -2.04 -8.81 0.26
N GLU A 268 -1.16 -8.49 1.20
CA GLU A 268 -0.49 -7.19 1.25
C GLU A 268 0.43 -7.04 0.03
N PRO A 269 0.23 -6.05 -0.85
CA PRO A 269 1.02 -5.94 -2.07
C PRO A 269 2.48 -5.55 -1.82
N PHE A 270 2.77 -4.71 -0.82
CA PHE A 270 4.15 -4.31 -0.51
C PHE A 270 4.50 -4.39 0.98
N GLY A 271 3.66 -3.82 1.86
CA GLY A 271 3.85 -3.91 3.31
C GLY A 271 5.00 -3.05 3.86
N TYR A 272 5.02 -1.76 3.56
CA TYR A 272 6.03 -0.82 4.07
C TYR A 272 6.37 -0.98 5.55
N SER A 273 5.36 -1.19 6.39
CA SER A 273 5.55 -1.35 7.83
C SER A 273 6.36 -2.60 8.21
N ILE A 274 6.37 -3.62 7.34
CA ILE A 274 7.22 -4.81 7.53
C ILE A 274 8.69 -4.45 7.29
N PHE A 275 8.99 -3.72 6.22
CA PHE A 275 10.34 -3.24 5.94
C PHE A 275 10.85 -2.33 7.07
N GLU A 276 10.01 -1.40 7.53
CA GLU A 276 10.32 -0.51 8.65
C GLU A 276 10.58 -1.30 9.93
N ALA A 277 9.76 -2.30 10.24
CA ALA A 277 9.97 -3.16 11.39
C ALA A 277 11.31 -3.89 11.32
N LEU A 278 11.71 -4.37 10.14
CA LEU A 278 13.01 -5.01 9.93
C LEU A 278 14.17 -4.03 10.16
N ASP A 279 14.06 -2.78 9.67
CA ASP A 279 15.06 -1.73 9.90
C ASP A 279 15.24 -1.42 11.40
N TYR A 280 14.14 -1.45 12.16
CA TYR A 280 14.18 -1.24 13.62
C TYR A 280 14.47 -2.52 14.43
N GLY A 281 14.96 -3.57 13.81
CA GLY A 281 15.35 -4.80 14.51
C GLY A 281 14.19 -5.66 15.01
N LYS A 282 13.00 -5.53 14.43
CA LYS A 282 11.84 -6.32 14.83
C LYS A 282 11.76 -7.61 14.01
N LEU A 283 11.14 -8.64 14.57
CA LEU A 283 10.95 -9.93 13.93
C LEU A 283 9.48 -10.06 13.47
N PRO A 284 9.17 -9.97 12.16
CA PRO A 284 7.79 -9.97 11.72
C PRO A 284 7.19 -11.38 11.69
N ILE A 285 5.91 -11.48 12.06
CA ILE A 285 5.03 -12.60 11.66
C ILE A 285 4.30 -12.13 10.42
N ILE A 286 4.48 -12.82 9.30
CA ILE A 286 3.93 -12.42 7.99
C ILE A 286 2.86 -13.41 7.51
N ASN A 287 1.99 -12.97 6.58
CA ASN A 287 1.02 -13.86 5.96
C ASN A 287 1.70 -14.95 5.15
N LYS A 288 1.11 -16.14 5.09
CA LYS A 288 1.64 -17.28 4.33
C LYS A 288 1.75 -16.99 2.83
N ASP A 289 0.85 -16.17 2.29
CA ASP A 289 0.81 -15.83 0.87
C ASP A 289 1.71 -14.66 0.50
N TRP A 290 2.33 -14.00 1.49
CA TRP A 290 3.24 -12.88 1.23
C TRP A 290 4.67 -13.36 1.09
N CYS A 291 5.37 -12.98 0.00
CA CYS A 291 6.76 -13.38 -0.28
C CYS A 291 6.98 -14.91 -0.17
N THR A 292 6.17 -15.68 -0.89
CA THR A 292 6.21 -17.16 -0.83
C THR A 292 7.51 -17.76 -1.34
N GLU A 293 8.31 -16.99 -2.08
CA GLU A 293 9.60 -17.41 -2.63
C GLU A 293 10.71 -17.53 -1.56
N VAL A 294 10.49 -16.96 -0.37
CA VAL A 294 11.45 -17.07 0.74
C VAL A 294 10.98 -18.10 1.76
N ASP A 295 11.86 -19.05 2.09
CA ASP A 295 11.62 -19.99 3.19
C ASP A 295 11.81 -19.28 4.54
N TYR A 296 10.72 -18.65 5.01
CA TYR A 296 10.65 -17.92 6.27
C TYR A 296 9.71 -18.62 7.24
N LYS A 297 10.19 -18.89 8.44
CA LYS A 297 9.52 -19.78 9.41
C LYS A 297 8.25 -19.18 10.05
N TYR A 298 8.23 -17.86 10.32
CA TYR A 298 7.16 -17.24 11.12
C TYR A 298 6.06 -16.68 10.23
N ARG A 299 5.16 -17.59 9.80
CA ARG A 299 4.06 -17.31 8.88
C ARG A 299 2.71 -17.70 9.47
N ALA A 300 1.70 -16.83 9.32
CA ALA A 300 0.37 -17.07 9.81
C ALA A 300 -0.69 -16.59 8.82
N SER A 301 -1.72 -17.42 8.60
CA SER A 301 -2.95 -17.05 7.89
C SER A 301 -4.19 -17.17 8.76
N THR A 302 -4.02 -17.60 10.01
CA THR A 302 -5.08 -17.71 11.03
C THR A 302 -4.59 -17.21 12.39
N LYS A 303 -5.53 -16.88 13.28
CA LYS A 303 -5.20 -16.48 14.66
C LYS A 303 -4.42 -17.56 15.41
N ASN A 304 -4.81 -18.82 15.26
CA ASN A 304 -4.11 -19.94 15.91
C ASN A 304 -2.66 -20.07 15.43
N GLU A 305 -2.43 -19.91 14.14
CA GLU A 305 -1.06 -19.91 13.58
C GLU A 305 -0.25 -18.73 14.08
N PHE A 306 -0.88 -17.54 14.18
CA PHE A 306 -0.26 -16.36 14.75
C PHE A 306 0.21 -16.60 16.20
N ASP A 307 -0.65 -17.16 17.05
CA ASP A 307 -0.29 -17.51 18.43
C ASP A 307 0.82 -18.56 18.49
N ASN A 308 0.78 -19.54 17.60
CA ASN A 308 1.84 -20.55 17.50
C ASN A 308 3.17 -19.94 17.05
N CYS A 309 3.16 -18.96 16.12
CA CYS A 309 4.36 -18.22 15.74
C CYS A 309 4.95 -17.47 16.94
N ILE A 310 4.14 -16.79 17.76
CA ILE A 310 4.63 -16.11 18.97
C ILE A 310 5.33 -17.12 19.90
N LYS A 311 4.68 -18.25 20.19
CA LYS A 311 5.25 -19.31 21.04
C LYS A 311 6.55 -19.87 20.47
N GLN A 312 6.61 -20.04 19.13
CA GLN A 312 7.80 -20.55 18.46
C GLN A 312 8.96 -19.54 18.52
N ILE A 313 8.68 -18.25 18.24
CA ILE A 313 9.67 -17.17 18.38
C ILE A 313 10.27 -17.12 19.78
N GLN A 314 9.42 -17.33 20.79
CA GLN A 314 9.90 -17.35 22.20
C GLN A 314 10.76 -18.56 22.54
N LYS A 315 10.53 -19.72 21.89
CA LYS A 315 11.32 -20.94 22.09
C LYS A 315 12.63 -20.93 21.32
N ASP A 316 12.67 -20.32 20.15
CA ASP A 316 13.84 -20.30 19.29
C ASP A 316 14.98 -19.51 19.95
N SER A 317 16.20 -19.98 19.76
CA SER A 317 17.40 -19.27 20.19
C SER A 317 17.51 -17.91 19.49
N HIS A 318 18.27 -17.00 20.09
CA HIS A 318 18.54 -15.71 19.46
C HIS A 318 19.14 -15.86 18.05
N GLN A 319 20.08 -16.83 17.89
CA GLN A 319 20.73 -17.06 16.59
C GLN A 319 19.74 -17.57 15.52
N GLU A 320 18.80 -18.45 15.88
CA GLU A 320 17.77 -18.91 14.94
C GLU A 320 16.88 -17.76 14.49
N ARG A 321 16.45 -16.91 15.42
CA ARG A 321 15.66 -15.70 15.10
C ARG A 321 16.42 -14.74 14.18
N VAL A 322 17.71 -14.52 14.42
CA VAL A 322 18.57 -13.72 13.55
C VAL A 322 18.68 -14.32 12.15
N ASN A 323 18.87 -15.63 12.05
CA ASN A 323 18.98 -16.32 10.77
C ASN A 323 17.70 -16.19 9.96
N GLU A 324 16.53 -16.41 10.59
CA GLU A 324 15.23 -16.26 9.92
C GLU A 324 15.00 -14.83 9.43
N ARG A 325 15.26 -13.85 10.29
CA ARG A 325 15.15 -12.44 9.91
C ARG A 325 16.07 -12.10 8.73
N ASN A 326 17.29 -12.58 8.73
CA ASN A 326 18.25 -12.32 7.66
C ASN A 326 17.83 -12.95 6.32
N LYS A 327 17.20 -14.13 6.32
CA LYS A 327 16.61 -14.70 5.11
C LYS A 327 15.62 -13.72 4.48
N LEU A 328 14.70 -13.17 5.30
CA LEU A 328 13.70 -12.23 4.83
C LEU A 328 14.32 -10.92 4.33
N ILE A 329 15.26 -10.33 5.08
CA ILE A 329 15.97 -9.12 4.67
C ILE A 329 16.70 -9.34 3.33
N ASN A 330 17.46 -10.42 3.21
CA ASN A 330 18.22 -10.71 1.99
C ASN A 330 17.30 -10.86 0.75
N PHE A 331 16.14 -11.47 0.93
CA PHE A 331 15.15 -11.56 -0.13
C PHE A 331 14.56 -10.18 -0.48
N LEU A 332 14.26 -9.36 0.51
CA LEU A 332 13.63 -8.06 0.32
C LEU A 332 14.58 -6.98 -0.21
N LYS A 333 15.91 -7.19 -0.13
CA LYS A 333 16.90 -6.28 -0.71
C LYS A 333 16.74 -6.06 -2.21
N LYS A 334 16.09 -6.97 -2.92
CA LYS A 334 15.76 -6.77 -4.35
C LYS A 334 14.88 -5.53 -4.60
N TYR A 335 14.15 -5.08 -3.57
CA TYR A 335 13.32 -3.88 -3.62
C TYR A 335 14.08 -2.61 -3.22
N ASP A 336 15.34 -2.71 -2.81
CA ASP A 336 16.25 -1.58 -2.59
C ASP A 336 16.89 -1.14 -3.92
N ASN A 337 16.05 -0.96 -4.94
CA ASN A 337 16.47 -0.57 -6.29
C ASN A 337 15.54 0.50 -6.89
N LYS A 338 15.66 1.69 -6.35
CA LYS A 338 14.90 2.88 -6.75
C LYS A 338 15.01 3.16 -8.25
N LYS A 339 16.22 3.04 -8.82
CA LYS A 339 16.48 3.33 -10.22
C LYS A 339 15.73 2.36 -11.15
N GLU A 340 15.83 1.06 -10.89
CA GLU A 340 15.14 0.05 -11.69
C GLU A 340 13.63 0.23 -11.62
N TRP A 341 13.10 0.49 -10.42
CA TRP A 341 11.68 0.77 -10.24
C TRP A 341 11.22 1.98 -11.07
N ALA A 342 11.96 3.09 -11.01
CA ALA A 342 11.63 4.30 -11.77
C ALA A 342 11.73 4.07 -13.29
N ASP A 343 12.75 3.33 -13.74
CA ASP A 343 12.95 3.01 -15.16
C ASP A 343 11.83 2.11 -15.70
N GLN A 344 11.36 1.13 -14.94
CA GLN A 344 10.23 0.27 -15.32
C GLN A 344 8.95 1.10 -15.53
N ILE A 345 8.62 2.00 -14.59
CA ILE A 345 7.43 2.85 -14.69
C ILE A 345 7.54 3.81 -15.87
N ARG A 346 8.69 4.48 -16.00
CA ARG A 346 8.95 5.40 -17.12
C ARG A 346 8.78 4.69 -18.47
N THR A 347 9.33 3.50 -18.63
CA THR A 347 9.20 2.70 -19.84
C THR A 347 7.75 2.41 -20.18
N GLN A 348 6.94 2.03 -19.19
CA GLN A 348 5.51 1.79 -19.39
C GLN A 348 4.77 3.06 -19.81
N LEU A 349 5.02 4.18 -19.14
CA LEU A 349 4.38 5.46 -19.50
C LEU A 349 4.75 5.90 -20.92
N LEU A 350 6.02 5.76 -21.30
CA LEU A 350 6.50 6.19 -22.61
C LEU A 350 6.13 5.24 -23.75
N SER A 351 5.70 4.02 -23.46
CA SER A 351 5.28 3.06 -24.50
C SER A 351 3.96 3.44 -25.21
N PHE A 352 3.30 4.51 -24.78
CA PHE A 352 2.13 5.11 -25.43
C PHE A 352 2.51 6.18 -26.47
N TRP A 353 3.79 6.45 -26.67
CA TRP A 353 4.36 7.47 -27.56
C TRP A 353 5.43 6.85 -28.47
#